data_9a0f1df25581e709a61585b1f2275b69
#
_entry.id   9a0f1df25581e709a61585b1f2275b69
#
_cell.length_a   1.000
_cell.length_b   1.000
_cell.length_c   1.000
_cell.angle_alpha   90.00
_cell.angle_beta   90.00
_cell.angle_gamma   90.00
#
_symmetry.space_group_name_H-M   'P 1'
#
loop_
_entity.id
_entity.type
_entity.pdbx_description
1 polymer ?
#
loop_
_entity_poly.entity_id
_entity_poly.type
_entity_poly.pdbx_seq_one_letter_code
_entity_poly.pdbx_strand_id
1 'polypeptide(L)'
;QVGEQKISGNAQFSTRGRMFSHGTLMFDLNLDDVQASLNVNPEKFKSKSTKSVRSRVANIKDLLGKEMTIEEFRAGLLRSIFGMEPSEVPQYKLTMDDWVRINEISREHYQNWDWNYGLSPKSNVKHTRKFPAGLVDIRMDIEDSYIRDIKIYGDFFGVGDVADVENALRGKRYENAEVREALAGLDLKHYFGRIEPEDFIGLIFLEE
;
A
#
# COMPACT_ATOMS: atom_id res chain seq x y z
N GLN A 1 -3.33 7.64 16.91
CA GLN A 1 -3.03 9.07 16.98
C GLN A 1 -3.00 9.50 18.44
N VAL A 2 -2.20 10.52 18.73
CA VAL A 2 -2.22 11.26 19.99
C VAL A 2 -2.45 12.72 19.62
N GLY A 3 -3.58 13.28 20.05
CA GLY A 3 -4.06 14.55 19.52
C GLY A 3 -4.20 14.48 17.99
N GLU A 4 -3.61 15.45 17.28
CA GLU A 4 -3.59 15.49 15.80
C GLU A 4 -2.41 14.73 15.18
N GLN A 5 -1.49 14.20 15.97
CA GLN A 5 -0.26 13.58 15.48
C GLN A 5 -0.42 12.07 15.33
N LYS A 6 0.03 11.56 14.21
CA LYS A 6 0.09 10.13 13.91
C LYS A 6 1.35 9.52 14.52
N ILE A 7 1.18 8.47 15.31
CA ILE A 7 2.26 7.69 15.93
C ILE A 7 2.38 6.27 15.36
N SER A 8 1.40 5.87 14.55
CA SER A 8 1.28 4.52 14.02
C SER A 8 0.59 4.53 12.65
N GLY A 9 0.99 3.62 11.78
CA GLY A 9 0.28 3.29 10.55
C GLY A 9 0.03 1.81 10.49
N ASN A 10 -1.11 1.41 9.95
CA ASN A 10 -1.44 0.01 9.71
C ASN A 10 -2.04 -0.19 8.32
N ALA A 11 -1.93 -1.41 7.83
CA ALA A 11 -2.60 -1.88 6.63
C ALA A 11 -3.14 -3.29 6.87
N GLN A 12 -4.22 -3.61 6.18
CA GLN A 12 -4.85 -4.92 6.24
C GLN A 12 -5.11 -5.40 4.82
N PHE A 13 -4.92 -6.69 4.61
CA PHE A 13 -5.26 -7.37 3.37
C PHE A 13 -6.12 -8.59 3.71
N SER A 14 -7.24 -8.73 3.02
CA SER A 14 -8.13 -9.87 3.21
C SER A 14 -8.34 -10.59 1.88
N THR A 15 -8.11 -11.89 1.85
CA THR A 15 -8.34 -12.74 0.69
C THR A 15 -8.70 -14.15 1.12
N ARG A 16 -9.60 -14.80 0.38
CA ARG A 16 -10.00 -16.21 0.57
C ARG A 16 -10.33 -16.57 2.04
N GLY A 17 -11.04 -15.67 2.74
CA GLY A 17 -11.41 -15.85 4.15
C GLY A 17 -10.25 -15.71 5.15
N ARG A 18 -9.08 -15.25 4.73
CA ARG A 18 -7.92 -14.95 5.58
C ARG A 18 -7.64 -13.47 5.59
N MET A 19 -7.27 -12.95 6.74
CA MET A 19 -6.87 -11.56 6.90
C MET A 19 -5.42 -11.50 7.36
N PHE A 20 -4.63 -10.67 6.73
CA PHE A 20 -3.30 -10.27 7.16
C PHE A 20 -3.34 -8.81 7.57
N SER A 21 -2.76 -8.51 8.71
CA SER A 21 -2.67 -7.14 9.24
C SER A 21 -1.25 -6.88 9.71
N HIS A 22 -0.71 -5.72 9.38
CA HIS A 22 0.58 -5.26 9.90
C HIS A 22 0.52 -3.77 10.22
N GLY A 23 1.47 -3.32 11.02
CA GLY A 23 1.56 -1.92 11.40
C GLY A 23 2.95 -1.54 11.83
N THR A 24 3.15 -0.23 11.95
CA THR A 24 4.37 0.39 12.46
C THR A 24 4.05 1.20 13.70
N LEU A 25 5.02 1.29 14.61
CA LEU A 25 4.99 2.21 15.75
C LEU A 25 6.22 3.12 15.65
N MET A 26 5.99 4.41 15.60
CA MET A 26 7.08 5.40 15.58
C MET A 26 7.54 5.65 17.01
N PHE A 27 8.61 4.96 17.42
CA PHE A 27 9.09 5.07 18.80
C PHE A 27 10.09 6.19 18.99
N ASP A 28 11.21 6.18 18.24
CA ASP A 28 12.32 7.14 18.36
C ASP A 28 13.02 7.27 17.00
N LEU A 29 12.32 7.88 16.02
CA LEU A 29 12.81 8.07 14.66
C LEU A 29 13.36 9.50 14.49
N ASN A 30 14.38 9.67 13.65
CA ASN A 30 14.71 10.98 13.13
C ASN A 30 13.62 11.43 12.15
N LEU A 31 12.73 12.31 12.59
CA LEU A 31 11.58 12.76 11.78
C LEU A 31 11.98 13.59 10.56
N ASP A 32 13.16 14.21 10.57
CA ASP A 32 13.69 14.95 9.42
C ASP A 32 14.14 13.97 8.33
N ASP A 33 14.81 12.88 8.72
CA ASP A 33 15.19 11.80 7.78
C ASP A 33 13.96 11.10 7.20
N VAL A 34 12.91 10.88 8.02
CA VAL A 34 11.61 10.34 7.53
C VAL A 34 11.03 11.26 6.46
N GLN A 35 11.02 12.57 6.69
CA GLN A 35 10.50 13.53 5.71
C GLN A 35 11.36 13.54 4.43
N ALA A 36 12.67 13.53 4.55
CA ALA A 36 13.60 13.56 3.42
C ALA A 36 13.54 12.27 2.57
N SER A 37 13.27 11.12 3.21
CA SER A 37 13.19 9.81 2.53
C SER A 37 11.87 9.58 1.82
N LEU A 38 10.82 10.33 2.18
CA LEU A 38 9.49 10.18 1.59
C LEU A 38 9.35 11.08 0.37
N ASN A 39 9.34 10.48 -0.83
CA ASN A 39 8.92 11.16 -2.05
C ASN A 39 7.38 11.22 -2.09
N VAL A 40 6.79 12.13 -1.31
CA VAL A 40 5.33 12.19 -1.17
C VAL A 40 4.72 12.91 -2.35
N ASN A 41 3.77 12.26 -3.03
CA ASN A 41 3.00 12.88 -4.10
C ASN A 41 2.29 14.16 -3.59
N PRO A 42 2.55 15.34 -4.20
CA PRO A 42 1.93 16.60 -3.81
C PRO A 42 0.39 16.57 -3.77
N GLU A 43 -0.23 15.74 -4.60
CA GLU A 43 -1.69 15.54 -4.63
C GLU A 43 -2.25 15.05 -3.27
N LYS A 44 -1.49 14.29 -2.50
CA LYS A 44 -1.88 13.85 -1.15
C LYS A 44 -2.02 15.01 -0.15
N PHE A 45 -1.47 16.17 -0.47
CA PHE A 45 -1.50 17.35 0.41
C PHE A 45 -2.55 18.39 0.04
N LYS A 46 -3.10 18.35 -1.19
CA LYS A 46 -4.08 19.36 -1.67
C LYS A 46 -5.36 19.46 -0.83
N SER A 47 -5.71 18.43 -0.06
CA SER A 47 -6.98 18.39 0.69
C SER A 47 -6.89 18.76 2.17
N LYS A 48 -5.69 19.06 2.70
CA LYS A 48 -5.53 19.42 4.12
C LYS A 48 -4.51 20.55 4.20
N SER A 49 -4.94 21.70 4.69
CA SER A 49 -4.11 22.90 4.88
C SER A 49 -2.66 22.56 5.27
N THR A 50 -1.74 23.08 4.53
CA THR A 50 -0.28 23.28 4.57
C THR A 50 0.54 22.88 5.81
N LYS A 51 0.20 21.84 6.57
CA LYS A 51 1.07 21.34 7.64
C LYS A 51 2.07 20.35 7.04
N SER A 52 3.37 20.53 7.31
CA SER A 52 4.45 19.63 6.89
C SER A 52 4.22 18.19 7.40
N VAL A 53 4.83 17.19 6.76
CA VAL A 53 4.79 15.80 7.25
C VAL A 53 5.24 15.74 8.71
N ARG A 54 6.30 16.49 9.07
CA ARG A 54 6.83 16.56 10.43
C ARG A 54 5.80 17.00 11.47
N SER A 55 4.92 17.95 11.15
CA SER A 55 3.89 18.43 12.10
C SER A 55 2.73 17.47 12.33
N ARG A 56 2.64 16.40 11.51
CA ARG A 56 1.55 15.41 11.56
C ARG A 56 1.93 14.10 12.20
N VAL A 57 3.20 13.92 12.53
CA VAL A 57 3.76 12.71 13.14
C VAL A 57 4.47 13.02 14.43
N ALA A 58 4.53 12.07 15.35
CA ALA A 58 5.31 12.18 16.58
C ALA A 58 5.90 10.82 16.93
N ASN A 59 7.04 10.87 17.64
CA ASN A 59 7.60 9.71 18.29
C ASN A 59 6.82 9.39 19.57
N ILE A 60 6.58 8.13 19.82
CA ILE A 60 5.95 7.65 21.05
C ILE A 60 6.82 8.05 22.26
N LYS A 61 8.15 7.93 22.14
CA LYS A 61 9.10 8.28 23.19
C LYS A 61 8.88 9.70 23.73
N ASP A 62 8.70 10.68 22.82
CA ASP A 62 8.51 12.09 23.19
C ASP A 62 7.19 12.32 23.95
N LEU A 63 6.22 11.43 23.78
CA LEU A 63 4.89 11.53 24.37
C LEU A 63 4.74 10.78 25.69
N LEU A 64 5.70 9.91 26.06
CA LEU A 64 5.60 9.08 27.26
C LEU A 64 5.87 9.86 28.56
N GLY A 65 6.47 11.05 28.50
CA GLY A 65 6.81 11.84 29.67
C GLY A 65 7.87 11.20 30.60
N LYS A 66 8.56 10.16 30.12
CA LYS A 66 9.65 9.47 30.81
C LYS A 66 10.65 8.92 29.80
N GLU A 67 11.91 8.85 30.21
CA GLU A 67 12.93 8.15 29.43
C GLU A 67 12.59 6.66 29.31
N MET A 68 12.75 6.13 28.10
CA MET A 68 12.54 4.72 27.80
C MET A 68 13.42 4.30 26.63
N THR A 69 14.09 3.16 26.75
CA THR A 69 14.87 2.56 25.67
C THR A 69 13.96 1.77 24.73
N ILE A 70 14.45 1.45 23.53
CA ILE A 70 13.70 0.61 22.58
C ILE A 70 13.51 -0.81 23.13
N GLU A 71 14.45 -1.33 23.90
CA GLU A 71 14.36 -2.63 24.55
C GLU A 71 13.26 -2.67 25.60
N GLU A 72 13.18 -1.63 26.45
CA GLU A 72 12.12 -1.46 27.43
C GLU A 72 10.74 -1.34 26.77
N PHE A 73 10.67 -0.57 25.68
CA PHE A 73 9.45 -0.43 24.89
C PHE A 73 9.00 -1.77 24.31
N ARG A 74 9.91 -2.53 23.69
CA ARG A 74 9.63 -3.89 23.18
C ARG A 74 9.19 -4.83 24.28
N ALA A 75 9.85 -4.81 25.43
CA ALA A 75 9.46 -5.62 26.58
C ALA A 75 8.04 -5.27 27.06
N GLY A 76 7.70 -3.98 27.10
CA GLY A 76 6.37 -3.50 27.43
C GLY A 76 5.29 -4.00 26.44
N LEU A 77 5.61 -3.97 25.15
CA LEU A 77 4.72 -4.53 24.11
C LEU A 77 4.50 -6.03 24.28
N LEU A 78 5.56 -6.81 24.52
CA LEU A 78 5.45 -8.26 24.75
C LEU A 78 4.58 -8.56 25.97
N ARG A 79 4.77 -7.85 27.08
CA ARG A 79 3.92 -7.98 28.27
C ARG A 79 2.46 -7.68 27.96
N SER A 80 2.21 -6.61 27.19
CA SER A 80 0.85 -6.20 26.83
C SER A 80 0.15 -7.19 25.92
N ILE A 81 0.88 -7.78 24.96
CA ILE A 81 0.31 -8.73 23.98
C ILE A 81 0.08 -10.11 24.61
N PHE A 82 1.04 -10.60 25.38
CA PHE A 82 1.03 -11.98 25.88
C PHE A 82 0.56 -12.10 27.34
N GLY A 83 0.47 -11.00 28.09
CA GLY A 83 0.08 -11.02 29.51
C GLY A 83 1.09 -11.71 30.43
N MET A 84 2.37 -11.82 30.00
CA MET A 84 3.44 -12.48 30.73
C MET A 84 4.76 -11.74 30.57
N GLU A 85 5.78 -12.13 31.36
CA GLU A 85 7.11 -11.50 31.21
C GLU A 85 7.77 -11.91 29.88
N PRO A 86 8.56 -11.03 29.25
CA PRO A 86 9.19 -11.30 27.97
C PRO A 86 10.04 -12.58 27.91
N SER A 87 10.64 -12.97 29.02
CA SER A 87 11.43 -14.21 29.14
C SER A 87 10.58 -15.48 29.12
N GLU A 88 9.28 -15.36 29.42
CA GLU A 88 8.32 -16.47 29.48
C GLU A 88 7.54 -16.62 28.17
N VAL A 89 7.62 -15.60 27.28
CA VAL A 89 6.93 -15.64 25.98
C VAL A 89 7.48 -16.81 25.15
N PRO A 90 6.61 -17.72 24.67
CA PRO A 90 7.03 -18.83 23.82
C PRO A 90 7.78 -18.34 22.58
N GLN A 91 8.97 -18.89 22.35
CA GLN A 91 9.81 -18.57 21.22
C GLN A 91 9.92 -19.76 20.28
N TYR A 92 9.66 -19.53 18.98
CA TYR A 92 9.99 -20.48 17.95
C TYR A 92 11.44 -20.26 17.50
N LYS A 93 12.24 -21.31 17.57
CA LYS A 93 13.61 -21.31 17.04
C LYS A 93 13.60 -21.91 15.65
N LEU A 94 14.08 -21.14 14.67
CA LEU A 94 14.18 -21.60 13.29
C LEU A 94 15.07 -22.86 13.22
N THR A 95 14.55 -23.89 12.56
CA THR A 95 15.25 -25.14 12.26
C THR A 95 16.13 -24.99 11.02
N MET A 96 16.96 -25.99 10.72
CA MET A 96 17.72 -26.02 9.47
C MET A 96 16.80 -26.07 8.26
N ASP A 97 15.67 -26.78 8.33
CA ASP A 97 14.69 -26.86 7.23
C ASP A 97 14.03 -25.49 6.99
N ASP A 98 13.72 -24.74 8.06
CA ASP A 98 13.23 -23.38 7.94
C ASP A 98 14.25 -22.49 7.21
N TRP A 99 15.54 -22.60 7.56
CA TRP A 99 16.60 -21.83 6.89
C TRP A 99 16.77 -22.22 5.43
N VAL A 100 16.66 -23.50 5.08
CA VAL A 100 16.65 -23.95 3.68
C VAL A 100 15.50 -23.30 2.94
N ARG A 101 14.28 -23.34 3.50
CA ARG A 101 13.09 -22.75 2.86
C ARG A 101 13.17 -21.22 2.76
N ILE A 102 13.70 -20.53 3.76
CA ILE A 102 13.95 -19.09 3.73
C ILE A 102 14.89 -18.74 2.58
N ASN A 103 15.98 -19.48 2.42
CA ASN A 103 16.95 -19.25 1.34
C ASN A 103 16.37 -19.54 -0.06
N GLU A 104 15.49 -20.53 -0.18
CA GLU A 104 14.76 -20.79 -1.43
C GLU A 104 13.86 -19.60 -1.80
N ILE A 105 13.01 -19.15 -0.87
CA ILE A 105 12.14 -18.00 -1.06
C ILE A 105 12.96 -16.75 -1.40
N SER A 106 14.08 -16.53 -0.70
CA SER A 106 14.98 -15.42 -0.99
C SER A 106 15.46 -15.44 -2.44
N ARG A 107 15.90 -16.59 -2.95
CA ARG A 107 16.38 -16.73 -4.33
C ARG A 107 15.26 -16.61 -5.37
N GLU A 108 14.11 -17.25 -5.11
CA GLU A 108 13.00 -17.30 -6.06
C GLU A 108 12.31 -15.95 -6.23
N HIS A 109 12.23 -15.15 -5.15
CA HIS A 109 11.51 -13.88 -5.14
C HIS A 109 12.46 -12.69 -4.92
N TYR A 110 13.06 -12.57 -3.76
CA TYR A 110 13.71 -11.33 -3.32
C TYR A 110 15.06 -11.06 -3.99
N GLN A 111 15.70 -12.05 -4.61
CA GLN A 111 16.90 -11.88 -5.44
C GLN A 111 16.59 -11.90 -6.94
N ASN A 112 15.33 -12.06 -7.30
CA ASN A 112 14.87 -12.10 -8.68
C ASN A 112 14.65 -10.69 -9.22
N TRP A 113 15.27 -10.38 -10.37
CA TRP A 113 15.12 -9.09 -11.06
C TRP A 113 13.66 -8.80 -11.42
N ASP A 114 12.95 -9.80 -11.96
CA ASP A 114 11.57 -9.63 -12.40
C ASP A 114 10.64 -9.31 -11.22
N TRP A 115 10.86 -9.93 -10.06
CA TRP A 115 10.14 -9.60 -8.84
C TRP A 115 10.40 -8.17 -8.36
N ASN A 116 11.68 -7.74 -8.38
CA ASN A 116 12.05 -6.44 -7.81
C ASN A 116 11.78 -5.27 -8.76
N TYR A 117 11.98 -5.47 -10.07
CA TYR A 117 11.99 -4.40 -11.08
C TYR A 117 11.29 -4.76 -12.38
N GLY A 118 11.38 -6.00 -12.84
CA GLY A 118 10.96 -6.41 -14.17
C GLY A 118 9.44 -6.41 -14.38
N LEU A 119 8.65 -6.51 -13.32
CA LEU A 119 7.19 -6.41 -13.38
C LEU A 119 6.68 -4.96 -13.40
N SER A 120 7.58 -3.97 -13.39
CA SER A 120 7.19 -2.57 -13.60
C SER A 120 7.00 -2.34 -15.10
N PRO A 121 5.76 -2.25 -15.62
CA PRO A 121 5.52 -2.13 -17.04
C PRO A 121 6.09 -0.81 -17.57
N LYS A 122 6.57 -0.82 -18.81
CA LYS A 122 6.73 0.44 -19.56
C LYS A 122 5.36 1.07 -19.67
N SER A 123 5.26 2.35 -19.35
CA SER A 123 4.02 3.10 -19.51
C SER A 123 4.34 4.42 -20.19
N ASN A 124 3.57 4.75 -21.23
CA ASN A 124 3.61 6.05 -21.90
C ASN A 124 2.49 6.98 -21.43
N VAL A 125 1.51 6.43 -20.71
CA VAL A 125 0.40 7.17 -20.11
C VAL A 125 0.34 6.89 -18.62
N LYS A 126 0.20 7.96 -17.82
CA LYS A 126 0.05 7.87 -16.38
C LYS A 126 -1.04 8.83 -15.92
N HIS A 127 -2.09 8.29 -15.32
CA HIS A 127 -3.18 9.04 -14.73
C HIS A 127 -3.31 8.76 -13.25
N THR A 128 -3.36 9.81 -12.45
CA THR A 128 -3.44 9.68 -10.99
C THR A 128 -4.51 10.61 -10.45
N ARG A 129 -5.43 10.08 -9.65
CA ARG A 129 -6.47 10.86 -8.97
C ARG A 129 -6.69 10.37 -7.55
N LYS A 130 -6.92 11.34 -6.65
CA LYS A 130 -7.30 11.04 -5.27
C LYS A 130 -8.81 11.08 -5.15
N PHE A 131 -9.38 9.95 -4.74
CA PHE A 131 -10.78 9.82 -4.38
C PHE A 131 -10.97 9.82 -2.85
N PRO A 132 -12.18 10.00 -2.34
CA PRO A 132 -12.45 9.85 -0.90
C PRO A 132 -12.06 8.47 -0.36
N ALA A 133 -12.10 7.44 -1.20
CA ALA A 133 -11.76 6.05 -0.86
C ALA A 133 -10.26 5.73 -0.97
N GLY A 134 -9.42 6.61 -1.50
CA GLY A 134 -7.99 6.41 -1.68
C GLY A 134 -7.45 7.02 -2.97
N LEU A 135 -6.14 6.89 -3.16
CA LEU A 135 -5.45 7.28 -4.40
C LEU A 135 -5.56 6.13 -5.40
N VAL A 136 -5.79 6.45 -6.68
CA VAL A 136 -5.65 5.53 -7.80
C VAL A 136 -4.59 6.08 -8.75
N ASP A 137 -3.60 5.26 -9.09
CA ASP A 137 -2.53 5.54 -10.07
C ASP A 137 -2.62 4.49 -11.17
N ILE A 138 -3.07 4.90 -12.36
CA ILE A 138 -3.19 4.04 -13.55
C ILE A 138 -1.98 4.32 -14.45
N ARG A 139 -1.30 3.28 -14.86
CA ARG A 139 -0.20 3.32 -15.83
C ARG A 139 -0.53 2.43 -17.00
N MET A 140 -0.52 3.01 -18.20
CA MET A 140 -0.87 2.31 -19.42
C MET A 140 0.25 2.45 -20.45
N ASP A 141 0.49 1.36 -21.17
CA ASP A 141 1.25 1.36 -22.41
C ASP A 141 0.28 1.32 -23.57
N ILE A 142 0.14 2.46 -24.27
CA ILE A 142 -0.79 2.61 -25.39
C ILE A 142 0.02 2.67 -26.68
N GLU A 143 -0.25 1.72 -27.58
CA GLU A 143 0.36 1.62 -28.89
C GLU A 143 -0.73 1.40 -29.95
N ASP A 144 -0.69 2.16 -31.05
CA ASP A 144 -1.69 2.11 -32.13
C ASP A 144 -3.14 2.25 -31.66
N SER A 145 -3.37 3.07 -30.63
CA SER A 145 -4.67 3.26 -29.96
C SER A 145 -5.17 2.03 -29.20
N TYR A 146 -4.32 1.04 -28.90
CA TYR A 146 -4.66 -0.11 -28.07
C TYR A 146 -3.90 -0.08 -26.74
N ILE A 147 -4.56 -0.50 -25.68
CA ILE A 147 -3.96 -0.70 -24.36
C ILE A 147 -3.15 -1.99 -24.42
N ARG A 148 -1.84 -1.91 -24.65
CA ARG A 148 -0.93 -3.05 -24.70
C ARG A 148 -0.70 -3.65 -23.32
N ASP A 149 -0.52 -2.77 -22.35
CA ASP A 149 -0.44 -3.16 -20.94
C ASP A 149 -1.05 -2.09 -20.05
N ILE A 150 -1.53 -2.49 -18.90
CA ILE A 150 -2.08 -1.60 -17.89
C ILE A 150 -1.76 -2.13 -16.50
N LYS A 151 -1.38 -1.21 -15.60
CA LYS A 151 -1.21 -1.47 -14.18
C LYS A 151 -1.93 -0.40 -13.36
N ILE A 152 -2.64 -0.87 -12.33
CA ILE A 152 -3.45 -0.05 -11.44
C ILE A 152 -2.90 -0.19 -10.03
N TYR A 153 -2.39 0.92 -9.49
CA TYR A 153 -1.86 1.00 -8.14
C TYR A 153 -2.72 1.93 -7.30
N GLY A 154 -2.67 1.77 -5.99
CA GLY A 154 -3.36 2.70 -5.09
C GLY A 154 -3.44 2.23 -3.65
N ASP A 155 -4.05 3.09 -2.82
CA ASP A 155 -4.34 2.83 -1.42
C ASP A 155 -5.86 2.72 -1.15
N PHE A 156 -6.62 2.36 -2.18
CA PHE A 156 -8.05 2.07 -2.12
C PHE A 156 -8.30 0.67 -1.52
N PHE A 157 -9.49 0.48 -0.96
CA PHE A 157 -9.87 -0.77 -0.30
C PHE A 157 -10.93 -1.51 -1.14
N GLY A 158 -10.50 -2.53 -1.87
CA GLY A 158 -11.34 -3.51 -2.54
C GLY A 158 -11.06 -4.92 -1.99
N VAL A 159 -11.88 -5.87 -2.35
CA VAL A 159 -11.73 -7.29 -1.99
C VAL A 159 -11.38 -8.17 -3.19
N GLY A 160 -11.57 -7.65 -4.41
CA GLY A 160 -11.22 -8.33 -5.66
C GLY A 160 -9.73 -8.14 -6.02
N ASP A 161 -9.23 -9.04 -6.86
CA ASP A 161 -7.89 -8.89 -7.45
C ASP A 161 -7.96 -7.88 -8.60
N VAL A 162 -7.26 -6.77 -8.46
CA VAL A 162 -7.22 -5.70 -9.49
C VAL A 162 -6.70 -6.21 -10.83
N ALA A 163 -5.94 -7.30 -10.83
CA ALA A 163 -5.49 -7.95 -12.05
C ALA A 163 -6.65 -8.39 -12.97
N ASP A 164 -7.83 -8.66 -12.45
CA ASP A 164 -9.01 -8.98 -13.26
C ASP A 164 -9.43 -7.79 -14.13
N VAL A 165 -9.41 -6.58 -13.54
CA VAL A 165 -9.72 -5.34 -14.25
C VAL A 165 -8.63 -5.02 -15.28
N GLU A 166 -7.36 -5.19 -14.91
CA GLU A 166 -6.22 -5.00 -15.82
C GLU A 166 -6.32 -5.94 -17.03
N ASN A 167 -6.64 -7.23 -16.78
CA ASN A 167 -6.79 -8.24 -17.83
C ASN A 167 -7.98 -7.95 -18.77
N ALA A 168 -9.08 -7.44 -18.23
CA ALA A 168 -10.24 -7.05 -19.04
C ALA A 168 -9.94 -5.91 -20.01
N LEU A 169 -9.05 -4.97 -19.60
CA LEU A 169 -8.68 -3.80 -20.40
C LEU A 169 -7.52 -4.07 -21.37
N ARG A 170 -6.68 -5.06 -21.08
CA ARG A 170 -5.52 -5.37 -21.93
C ARG A 170 -5.95 -5.82 -23.32
N GLY A 171 -5.37 -5.23 -24.34
CA GLY A 171 -5.68 -5.49 -25.76
C GLY A 171 -6.93 -4.77 -26.28
N LYS A 172 -7.62 -3.99 -25.46
CA LYS A 172 -8.76 -3.18 -25.88
C LYS A 172 -8.31 -1.86 -26.51
N ARG A 173 -9.15 -1.27 -27.36
CA ARG A 173 -8.89 0.06 -27.87
C ARG A 173 -9.02 1.09 -26.75
N TYR A 174 -8.15 2.07 -26.75
CA TYR A 174 -8.21 3.20 -25.81
C TYR A 174 -9.32 4.17 -26.25
N GLU A 175 -10.55 3.68 -26.23
CA GLU A 175 -11.78 4.40 -26.58
C GLU A 175 -12.83 4.18 -25.48
N ASN A 176 -13.58 5.22 -25.14
CA ASN A 176 -14.51 5.19 -24.00
C ASN A 176 -15.55 4.05 -24.12
N ALA A 177 -16.10 3.80 -25.32
CA ALA A 177 -17.07 2.75 -25.57
C ALA A 177 -16.48 1.34 -25.34
N GLU A 178 -15.28 1.09 -25.86
CA GLU A 178 -14.59 -0.19 -25.74
C GLU A 178 -14.20 -0.49 -24.29
N VAL A 179 -13.71 0.53 -23.56
CA VAL A 179 -13.37 0.39 -22.14
C VAL A 179 -14.61 0.09 -21.31
N ARG A 180 -15.74 0.79 -21.56
CA ARG A 180 -17.01 0.53 -20.88
C ARG A 180 -17.53 -0.88 -21.16
N GLU A 181 -17.48 -1.34 -22.38
CA GLU A 181 -17.89 -2.69 -22.76
C GLU A 181 -17.01 -3.73 -22.07
N ALA A 182 -15.69 -3.53 -22.05
CA ALA A 182 -14.76 -4.44 -21.38
C ALA A 182 -14.99 -4.56 -19.87
N LEU A 183 -15.45 -3.49 -19.23
CA LEU A 183 -15.71 -3.43 -17.79
C LEU A 183 -17.16 -3.76 -17.41
N ALA A 184 -18.10 -3.85 -18.37
CA ALA A 184 -19.53 -4.01 -18.09
C ALA A 184 -19.88 -5.28 -17.30
N GLY A 185 -19.05 -6.32 -17.40
CA GLY A 185 -19.22 -7.58 -16.66
C GLY A 185 -18.59 -7.60 -15.26
N LEU A 186 -17.91 -6.53 -14.85
CA LEU A 186 -17.19 -6.48 -13.59
C LEU A 186 -17.90 -5.55 -12.60
N ASP A 187 -18.06 -6.01 -11.36
CA ASP A 187 -18.47 -5.14 -10.26
C ASP A 187 -17.26 -4.30 -9.78
N LEU A 188 -17.07 -3.12 -10.36
CA LEU A 188 -15.93 -2.25 -10.04
C LEU A 188 -15.88 -1.86 -8.56
N LYS A 189 -17.00 -1.83 -7.84
CA LYS A 189 -17.01 -1.60 -6.39
C LYS A 189 -16.38 -2.74 -5.59
N HIS A 190 -16.44 -3.96 -6.13
CA HIS A 190 -15.73 -5.10 -5.55
C HIS A 190 -14.19 -4.90 -5.57
N TYR A 191 -13.66 -4.25 -6.61
CA TYR A 191 -12.21 -4.01 -6.78
C TYR A 191 -11.74 -2.71 -6.14
N PHE A 192 -12.55 -1.64 -6.23
CA PHE A 192 -12.14 -0.28 -5.83
C PHE A 192 -12.91 0.28 -4.63
N GLY A 193 -13.77 -0.54 -4.00
CA GLY A 193 -14.53 -0.14 -2.83
C GLY A 193 -15.52 0.98 -3.12
N ARG A 194 -15.32 2.15 -2.50
CA ARG A 194 -16.26 3.29 -2.61
C ARG A 194 -15.97 4.22 -3.80
N ILE A 195 -15.19 3.79 -4.78
CA ILE A 195 -14.98 4.55 -6.01
C ILE A 195 -16.11 4.19 -6.97
N GLU A 196 -16.82 5.20 -7.46
CA GLU A 196 -17.90 4.97 -8.42
C GLU A 196 -17.33 4.53 -9.78
N PRO A 197 -18.00 3.62 -10.50
CA PRO A 197 -17.53 3.13 -11.80
C PRO A 197 -17.24 4.24 -12.80
N GLU A 198 -18.08 5.27 -12.84
CA GLU A 198 -17.90 6.41 -13.74
C GLU A 198 -16.65 7.23 -13.41
N ASP A 199 -16.35 7.41 -12.11
CA ASP A 199 -15.14 8.09 -11.65
C ASP A 199 -13.88 7.35 -12.05
N PHE A 200 -13.91 6.01 -11.96
CA PHE A 200 -12.79 5.18 -12.38
C PHE A 200 -12.58 5.22 -13.90
N ILE A 201 -13.66 5.11 -14.68
CA ILE A 201 -13.61 5.20 -16.14
C ILE A 201 -13.15 6.60 -16.57
N GLY A 202 -13.69 7.65 -15.96
CA GLY A 202 -13.25 9.02 -16.20
C GLY A 202 -11.75 9.22 -15.93
N LEU A 203 -11.19 8.53 -14.92
CA LEU A 203 -9.76 8.57 -14.65
C LEU A 203 -8.93 7.94 -15.78
N ILE A 204 -9.41 6.86 -16.41
CA ILE A 204 -8.71 6.23 -17.56
C ILE A 204 -8.49 7.25 -18.69
N PHE A 205 -9.43 8.18 -18.90
CA PHE A 205 -9.37 9.18 -19.97
C PHE A 205 -8.99 10.59 -19.48
N LEU A 206 -8.70 10.79 -18.18
CA LEU A 206 -8.52 12.11 -17.54
C LEU A 206 -9.72 13.06 -17.77
N GLU A 207 -10.92 12.53 -17.83
CA GLU A 207 -12.14 13.33 -17.82
C GLU A 207 -12.32 13.97 -16.43
N GLU A 208 -12.58 15.30 -16.37
CA GLU A 208 -12.79 16.05 -15.13
C GLU A 208 -14.16 15.76 -14.49
#